data_ebd616a3fcc05bd519bc1a03b2faf763
#
_entry.id   ebd616a3fcc05bd519bc1a03b2faf763
#
_cell.length_a   1.000
_cell.length_b   1.000
_cell.length_c   1.000
_cell.angle_alpha   90.00
_cell.angle_beta   90.00
_cell.angle_gamma   90.00
#
_symmetry.space_group_name_H-M   'P 1'
#
loop_
_entity.id
_entity.type
_entity.pdbx_description
1 polymer ?
#
loop_
_entity_poly.entity_id
_entity_poly.type
_entity_poly.pdbx_seq_one_letter_code
_entity_poly.pdbx_strand_id
1 'polypeptide(L)'
;MAKQKFERTKPHVNVGTIGHVDHGKTTLTAAITLCLSKAGGAEVMAYDQIDKAPEEKARGITINTAHVEYETATRHYAHVDCPGHADYVKNMITGAAQMDGAILVVSAADGPMPQTREHILLARQVGVPYIVVFMNKADQVDDPELLELVEMEIRELLSEYEFPGDEIPIITGSALKALECGCGQRDCPNCGSIWKLMDAVDSYIPTPERDVDKPFLMPIEDVFTITGRGTVVTGRVERGQVRVGDTVDIVGLMDESKKTVVTGVEMFRKLLDYAETGDNIGCLLRGIDRKEVQRGQVLAKPGTIHPHTKFKGQVYVLTKEEGGRHTPFFNGYRPQFYFRTTDVTGVAHLPEGVEMVMPGDNIVMDIELITPIAIEEGLRFAIREGGRTVGSGVVTAINE
;
A
#
# COMPACT_ATOMS: atom_id res chain seq x y z
N MET A 1 -16.64 -22.46 17.17
CA MET A 1 -15.47 -23.23 16.68
C MET A 1 -14.20 -22.54 17.19
N ALA A 2 -13.18 -23.29 17.62
CA ALA A 2 -11.89 -22.72 17.97
C ALA A 2 -11.24 -22.16 16.68
N LYS A 3 -10.68 -20.93 16.73
CA LYS A 3 -9.95 -20.38 15.60
C LYS A 3 -8.68 -21.21 15.37
N GLN A 4 -8.34 -21.43 14.11
CA GLN A 4 -7.09 -22.11 13.74
C GLN A 4 -5.90 -21.24 14.12
N LYS A 5 -4.76 -21.88 14.43
CA LYS A 5 -3.49 -21.22 14.65
C LYS A 5 -2.77 -21.05 13.31
N PHE A 6 -2.15 -19.90 13.09
CA PHE A 6 -1.33 -19.67 11.91
C PHE A 6 0.02 -20.40 12.07
N GLU A 7 0.43 -21.14 11.07
CA GLU A 7 1.73 -21.82 11.02
C GLU A 7 2.60 -21.16 9.93
N ARG A 8 3.78 -20.69 10.32
CA ARG A 8 4.76 -20.08 9.40
C ARG A 8 5.56 -21.17 8.69
N THR A 9 5.02 -21.69 7.58
CA THR A 9 5.68 -22.74 6.80
C THR A 9 6.47 -22.23 5.61
N LYS A 10 6.18 -21.00 5.16
CA LYS A 10 6.77 -20.36 3.97
C LYS A 10 7.14 -18.90 4.27
N PRO A 11 8.13 -18.33 3.54
CA PRO A 11 8.40 -16.90 3.59
C PRO A 11 7.14 -16.08 3.25
N HIS A 12 6.91 -15.02 4.02
CA HIS A 12 5.77 -14.12 3.82
C HIS A 12 6.16 -12.91 3.01
N VAL A 13 5.37 -12.58 1.98
CA VAL A 13 5.57 -11.43 1.09
C VAL A 13 4.26 -10.68 0.93
N ASN A 14 4.31 -9.36 1.03
CA ASN A 14 3.17 -8.49 0.77
C ASN A 14 3.22 -7.98 -0.65
N VAL A 15 2.21 -8.30 -1.43
CA VAL A 15 2.04 -7.77 -2.78
C VAL A 15 0.70 -7.05 -2.89
N GLY A 16 0.49 -6.28 -3.94
CA GLY A 16 -0.83 -5.72 -4.18
C GLY A 16 -0.99 -5.22 -5.59
N THR A 17 -2.25 -5.02 -5.99
CA THR A 17 -2.62 -4.51 -7.30
C THR A 17 -2.73 -2.99 -7.28
N ILE A 18 -2.08 -2.34 -8.23
CA ILE A 18 -2.14 -0.90 -8.50
C ILE A 18 -2.48 -0.67 -9.97
N GLY A 19 -2.93 0.52 -10.33
CA GLY A 19 -3.27 0.89 -11.72
C GLY A 19 -4.60 1.62 -11.83
N HIS A 20 -4.94 2.02 -13.03
CA HIS A 20 -6.11 2.84 -13.32
C HIS A 20 -7.43 2.16 -12.92
N VAL A 21 -8.49 2.96 -12.67
CA VAL A 21 -9.86 2.46 -12.52
C VAL A 21 -10.26 1.67 -13.79
N ASP A 22 -11.07 0.63 -13.63
CA ASP A 22 -11.57 -0.24 -14.72
C ASP A 22 -10.50 -1.05 -15.49
N HIS A 23 -9.20 -1.00 -15.12
CA HIS A 23 -8.18 -1.86 -15.70
C HIS A 23 -8.26 -3.33 -15.21
N GLY A 24 -9.13 -3.63 -14.23
CA GLY A 24 -9.44 -4.98 -13.79
C GLY A 24 -8.58 -5.51 -12.64
N LYS A 25 -8.13 -4.64 -11.73
CA LYS A 25 -7.34 -5.02 -10.54
C LYS A 25 -8.04 -6.07 -9.67
N THR A 26 -9.26 -5.78 -9.22
CA THR A 26 -10.05 -6.68 -8.38
C THR A 26 -10.44 -7.96 -9.13
N THR A 27 -10.69 -7.86 -10.45
CA THR A 27 -10.91 -9.04 -11.30
C THR A 27 -9.68 -9.94 -11.35
N LEU A 28 -8.48 -9.34 -11.46
CA LEU A 28 -7.21 -10.08 -11.43
C LEU A 28 -6.99 -10.75 -10.06
N THR A 29 -7.24 -10.03 -8.97
CA THR A 29 -7.15 -10.58 -7.60
C THR A 29 -8.07 -11.79 -7.43
N ALA A 30 -9.30 -11.72 -7.92
CA ALA A 30 -10.22 -12.85 -7.91
C ALA A 30 -9.72 -14.02 -8.78
N ALA A 31 -9.16 -13.74 -9.96
CA ALA A 31 -8.60 -14.78 -10.86
C ALA A 31 -7.38 -15.48 -10.23
N ILE A 32 -6.52 -14.76 -9.52
CA ILE A 32 -5.38 -15.32 -8.78
C ILE A 32 -5.89 -16.30 -7.72
N THR A 33 -6.85 -15.88 -6.88
CA THR A 33 -7.39 -16.75 -5.82
C THR A 33 -8.06 -18.00 -6.40
N LEU A 34 -8.77 -17.86 -7.52
CA LEU A 34 -9.39 -19.01 -8.21
C LEU A 34 -8.34 -20.00 -8.70
N CYS A 35 -7.33 -19.56 -9.43
CA CYS A 35 -6.28 -20.43 -9.97
C CYS A 35 -5.51 -21.13 -8.85
N LEU A 36 -5.08 -20.37 -7.82
CA LEU A 36 -4.33 -20.94 -6.70
C LEU A 36 -5.18 -21.86 -5.81
N SER A 37 -6.49 -21.63 -5.69
CA SER A 37 -7.37 -22.53 -4.93
C SER A 37 -7.44 -23.92 -5.54
N LYS A 38 -7.36 -24.05 -6.86
CA LYS A 38 -7.32 -25.35 -7.55
C LYS A 38 -6.06 -26.15 -7.24
N ALA A 39 -4.98 -25.45 -6.86
CA ALA A 39 -3.74 -26.05 -6.38
C ALA A 39 -3.69 -26.18 -4.84
N GLY A 40 -4.76 -25.82 -4.12
CA GLY A 40 -4.84 -25.89 -2.66
C GLY A 40 -4.14 -24.73 -1.93
N GLY A 41 -3.73 -23.68 -2.66
CA GLY A 41 -2.98 -22.54 -2.12
C GLY A 41 -3.84 -21.32 -1.77
N ALA A 42 -5.16 -21.36 -1.91
CA ALA A 42 -6.04 -20.24 -1.59
C ALA A 42 -7.47 -20.71 -1.26
N GLU A 43 -8.22 -19.83 -0.58
CA GLU A 43 -9.69 -19.86 -0.64
C GLU A 43 -10.15 -18.99 -1.82
N VAL A 44 -11.13 -19.49 -2.61
CA VAL A 44 -11.69 -18.71 -3.71
C VAL A 44 -12.39 -17.47 -3.15
N MET A 45 -11.99 -16.31 -3.61
CA MET A 45 -12.68 -15.06 -3.31
C MET A 45 -13.31 -14.50 -4.59
N ALA A 46 -14.65 -14.46 -4.60
CA ALA A 46 -15.37 -13.82 -5.69
C ALA A 46 -15.22 -12.29 -5.63
N TYR A 47 -15.42 -11.62 -6.76
CA TYR A 47 -15.31 -10.16 -6.89
C TYR A 47 -16.12 -9.42 -5.80
N ASP A 48 -17.36 -9.82 -5.56
CA ASP A 48 -18.27 -9.24 -4.56
C ASP A 48 -17.90 -9.55 -3.09
N GLN A 49 -16.95 -10.46 -2.89
CA GLN A 49 -16.37 -10.77 -1.59
C GLN A 49 -15.09 -9.96 -1.31
N ILE A 50 -14.45 -9.45 -2.35
CA ILE A 50 -13.33 -8.51 -2.26
C ILE A 50 -13.89 -7.11 -2.03
N ASP A 51 -14.71 -6.60 -2.94
CA ASP A 51 -15.43 -5.32 -2.83
C ASP A 51 -16.74 -5.53 -2.04
N LYS A 52 -16.67 -5.39 -0.72
CA LYS A 52 -17.76 -5.77 0.21
C LYS A 52 -18.70 -4.64 0.54
N ALA A 53 -18.21 -3.39 0.54
CA ALA A 53 -19.00 -2.25 0.97
C ALA A 53 -20.19 -2.03 0.03
N PRO A 54 -21.38 -1.63 0.56
CA PRO A 54 -22.53 -1.34 -0.28
C PRO A 54 -22.26 -0.28 -1.36
N GLU A 55 -21.43 0.71 -1.04
CA GLU A 55 -21.03 1.76 -1.98
C GLU A 55 -20.13 1.24 -3.09
N GLU A 56 -19.20 0.31 -2.79
CA GLU A 56 -18.34 -0.37 -3.77
C GLU A 56 -19.19 -1.14 -4.77
N LYS A 57 -20.14 -1.93 -4.26
CA LYS A 57 -21.07 -2.70 -5.09
C LYS A 57 -21.98 -1.82 -5.95
N ALA A 58 -22.46 -0.70 -5.40
CA ALA A 58 -23.34 0.22 -6.10
C ALA A 58 -22.63 0.98 -7.24
N ARG A 59 -21.35 1.29 -7.06
CA ARG A 59 -20.53 2.04 -8.03
C ARG A 59 -19.69 1.14 -8.95
N GLY A 60 -19.50 -0.13 -8.59
CA GLY A 60 -18.62 -1.06 -9.30
C GLY A 60 -17.13 -0.71 -9.22
N ILE A 61 -16.71 0.02 -8.17
CA ILE A 61 -15.33 0.45 -7.97
C ILE A 61 -14.87 0.12 -6.56
N THR A 62 -13.60 -0.24 -6.40
CA THR A 62 -12.95 -0.42 -5.10
C THR A 62 -12.73 0.94 -4.42
N ILE A 63 -13.20 1.08 -3.20
CA ILE A 63 -13.06 2.29 -2.36
C ILE A 63 -12.01 2.07 -1.28
N ASN A 64 -12.13 0.96 -0.55
CA ASN A 64 -11.22 0.58 0.52
C ASN A 64 -10.24 -0.47 0.06
N THR A 65 -9.06 -0.52 0.69
CA THR A 65 -8.13 -1.63 0.47
C THR A 65 -8.73 -2.93 0.97
N ALA A 66 -8.65 -3.98 0.16
CA ALA A 66 -9.04 -5.32 0.57
C ALA A 66 -7.79 -6.20 0.72
N HIS A 67 -7.75 -7.02 1.77
CA HIS A 67 -6.65 -7.94 2.01
C HIS A 67 -7.09 -9.38 1.71
N VAL A 68 -6.32 -10.04 0.88
CA VAL A 68 -6.56 -11.42 0.45
C VAL A 68 -5.31 -12.26 0.74
N GLU A 69 -5.52 -13.49 1.22
CA GLU A 69 -4.44 -14.44 1.53
C GLU A 69 -4.39 -15.54 0.46
N TYR A 70 -3.18 -15.87 0.00
CA TYR A 70 -2.94 -17.04 -0.83
C TYR A 70 -1.49 -17.51 -0.77
N GLU A 71 -1.23 -18.72 -1.28
CA GLU A 71 0.09 -19.33 -1.30
C GLU A 71 0.44 -19.88 -2.68
N THR A 72 1.70 -19.75 -3.05
CA THR A 72 2.33 -20.54 -4.10
C THR A 72 3.06 -21.76 -3.52
N ALA A 73 3.76 -22.50 -4.33
CA ALA A 73 4.59 -23.61 -3.83
C ALA A 73 5.70 -23.11 -2.88
N THR A 74 6.21 -21.90 -3.08
CA THR A 74 7.39 -21.36 -2.42
C THR A 74 7.11 -20.29 -1.37
N ARG A 75 5.97 -19.58 -1.45
CA ARG A 75 5.69 -18.38 -0.65
C ARG A 75 4.25 -18.29 -0.18
N HIS A 76 4.07 -17.59 0.94
CA HIS A 76 2.80 -17.13 1.46
C HIS A 76 2.64 -15.63 1.14
N TYR A 77 1.50 -15.23 0.60
CA TYR A 77 1.22 -13.87 0.19
C TYR A 77 0.06 -13.24 0.97
N ALA A 78 0.28 -12.02 1.44
CA ALA A 78 -0.80 -11.09 1.71
C ALA A 78 -0.94 -10.16 0.49
N HIS A 79 -2.10 -10.16 -0.13
CA HIS A 79 -2.39 -9.34 -1.30
C HIS A 79 -3.32 -8.18 -0.92
N VAL A 80 -2.89 -6.97 -1.23
CA VAL A 80 -3.64 -5.74 -0.99
C VAL A 80 -4.25 -5.28 -2.32
N ASP A 81 -5.56 -5.40 -2.47
CA ASP A 81 -6.26 -4.83 -3.61
C ASP A 81 -6.52 -3.34 -3.36
N CYS A 82 -5.89 -2.48 -4.19
CA CYS A 82 -5.94 -1.04 -4.02
C CYS A 82 -7.01 -0.40 -4.91
N PRO A 83 -7.69 0.67 -4.42
CA PRO A 83 -8.60 1.45 -5.25
C PRO A 83 -7.85 2.09 -6.43
N GLY A 84 -8.55 2.22 -7.57
CA GLY A 84 -8.01 2.84 -8.79
C GLY A 84 -8.45 4.28 -9.00
N HIS A 85 -9.51 4.73 -8.34
CA HIS A 85 -10.12 6.03 -8.55
C HIS A 85 -9.37 7.14 -7.79
N ALA A 86 -9.20 8.31 -8.43
CA ALA A 86 -8.49 9.46 -7.88
C ALA A 86 -9.01 9.94 -6.52
N ASP A 87 -10.31 9.82 -6.24
CA ASP A 87 -10.90 10.22 -4.96
C ASP A 87 -10.41 9.37 -3.77
N TYR A 88 -9.90 8.16 -4.03
CA TYR A 88 -9.48 7.19 -3.01
C TYR A 88 -7.97 6.99 -2.92
N VAL A 89 -7.21 7.92 -3.46
CA VAL A 89 -5.73 7.88 -3.46
C VAL A 89 -5.14 7.72 -2.05
N LYS A 90 -5.78 8.26 -1.02
CA LYS A 90 -5.40 8.01 0.39
C LYS A 90 -5.31 6.52 0.72
N ASN A 91 -6.34 5.77 0.33
CA ASN A 91 -6.39 4.34 0.58
C ASN A 91 -5.38 3.59 -0.28
N MET A 92 -5.15 4.06 -1.52
CA MET A 92 -4.09 3.55 -2.38
C MET A 92 -2.69 3.76 -1.76
N ILE A 93 -2.37 4.95 -1.27
CA ILE A 93 -1.10 5.26 -0.61
C ILE A 93 -0.90 4.34 0.61
N THR A 94 -1.94 4.20 1.45
CA THR A 94 -1.89 3.33 2.63
C THR A 94 -1.66 1.87 2.24
N GLY A 95 -2.34 1.38 1.20
CA GLY A 95 -2.14 0.03 0.70
C GLY A 95 -0.76 -0.18 0.10
N ALA A 96 -0.30 0.75 -0.74
CA ALA A 96 1.01 0.67 -1.40
C ALA A 96 2.17 0.68 -0.38
N ALA A 97 2.06 1.46 0.69
CA ALA A 97 3.08 1.51 1.75
C ALA A 97 3.30 0.15 2.46
N GLN A 98 2.38 -0.79 2.30
CA GLN A 98 2.47 -2.13 2.88
C GLN A 98 3.13 -3.15 1.97
N MET A 99 3.34 -2.83 0.70
CA MET A 99 3.79 -3.78 -0.31
C MET A 99 5.31 -3.96 -0.30
N ASP A 100 5.73 -5.19 -0.44
CA ASP A 100 7.12 -5.58 -0.75
C ASP A 100 7.35 -5.59 -2.27
N GLY A 101 6.26 -5.63 -3.04
CA GLY A 101 6.22 -5.48 -4.48
C GLY A 101 4.79 -5.26 -4.98
N ALA A 102 4.64 -4.59 -6.11
CA ALA A 102 3.33 -4.29 -6.71
C ALA A 102 3.11 -5.03 -8.03
N ILE A 103 1.85 -5.36 -8.30
CA ILE A 103 1.37 -5.81 -9.61
C ILE A 103 0.67 -4.62 -10.25
N LEU A 104 1.32 -4.01 -11.25
CA LEU A 104 0.73 -2.94 -12.04
C LEU A 104 -0.21 -3.53 -13.09
N VAL A 105 -1.49 -3.20 -13.01
CA VAL A 105 -2.50 -3.69 -13.96
C VAL A 105 -2.80 -2.59 -14.97
N VAL A 106 -2.52 -2.88 -16.25
CA VAL A 106 -2.78 -1.97 -17.38
C VAL A 106 -3.68 -2.68 -18.38
N SER A 107 -4.71 -2.01 -18.86
CA SER A 107 -5.55 -2.53 -19.95
C SER A 107 -4.77 -2.52 -21.27
N ALA A 108 -4.70 -3.63 -21.97
CA ALA A 108 -4.08 -3.72 -23.29
C ALA A 108 -4.82 -2.88 -24.36
N ALA A 109 -6.12 -2.67 -24.15
CA ALA A 109 -6.94 -1.89 -25.08
C ALA A 109 -6.81 -0.38 -24.88
N ASP A 110 -6.57 0.06 -23.63
CA ASP A 110 -6.57 1.48 -23.26
C ASP A 110 -5.14 2.05 -23.08
N GLY A 111 -4.14 1.16 -22.83
CA GLY A 111 -2.78 1.56 -22.49
C GLY A 111 -2.65 2.23 -21.10
N PRO A 112 -1.51 2.86 -20.80
CA PRO A 112 -1.32 3.63 -19.58
C PRO A 112 -2.21 4.88 -19.53
N MET A 113 -3.01 4.99 -18.47
CA MET A 113 -3.98 6.06 -18.22
C MET A 113 -3.48 6.99 -17.09
N PRO A 114 -4.11 8.17 -16.86
CA PRO A 114 -3.60 9.13 -15.88
C PRO A 114 -3.37 8.57 -14.47
N GLN A 115 -4.28 7.75 -13.94
CA GLN A 115 -4.06 7.13 -12.62
C GLN A 115 -2.98 6.03 -12.66
N THR A 116 -2.66 5.44 -13.81
CA THR A 116 -1.51 4.53 -13.95
C THR A 116 -0.23 5.27 -13.61
N ARG A 117 -0.03 6.46 -14.19
CA ARG A 117 1.12 7.34 -13.91
C ARG A 117 1.16 7.75 -12.43
N GLU A 118 0.04 8.22 -11.89
CA GLU A 118 -0.06 8.61 -10.48
C GLU A 118 0.25 7.44 -9.54
N HIS A 119 -0.22 6.23 -9.82
CA HIS A 119 0.03 5.06 -8.99
C HIS A 119 1.49 4.60 -9.02
N ILE A 120 2.16 4.67 -10.16
CA ILE A 120 3.60 4.36 -10.27
C ILE A 120 4.40 5.37 -9.46
N LEU A 121 4.12 6.67 -9.63
CA LEU A 121 4.74 7.75 -8.87
C LEU A 121 4.56 7.54 -7.35
N LEU A 122 3.35 7.29 -6.90
CA LEU A 122 3.05 7.08 -5.49
C LEU A 122 3.71 5.81 -4.94
N ALA A 123 3.71 4.72 -5.69
CA ALA A 123 4.42 3.50 -5.32
C ALA A 123 5.92 3.76 -5.11
N ARG A 124 6.53 4.54 -6.02
CA ARG A 124 7.93 4.97 -5.87
C ARG A 124 8.15 5.81 -4.61
N GLN A 125 7.27 6.76 -4.34
CA GLN A 125 7.37 7.66 -3.18
C GLN A 125 7.22 6.94 -1.85
N VAL A 126 6.27 6.00 -1.73
CA VAL A 126 6.10 5.21 -0.49
C VAL A 126 7.13 4.09 -0.36
N GLY A 127 7.98 3.91 -1.38
CA GLY A 127 9.12 3.00 -1.32
C GLY A 127 8.81 1.56 -1.72
N VAL A 128 7.81 1.32 -2.56
CA VAL A 128 7.61 0.00 -3.20
C VAL A 128 8.83 -0.32 -4.07
N PRO A 129 9.60 -1.37 -3.75
CA PRO A 129 10.89 -1.58 -4.41
C PRO A 129 10.79 -2.30 -5.75
N TYR A 130 9.74 -3.09 -5.98
CA TYR A 130 9.58 -3.94 -7.16
C TYR A 130 8.20 -3.82 -7.76
N ILE A 131 8.12 -3.84 -9.10
CA ILE A 131 6.87 -3.87 -9.86
C ILE A 131 6.92 -5.04 -10.85
N VAL A 132 5.83 -5.78 -10.96
CA VAL A 132 5.55 -6.73 -12.04
C VAL A 132 4.31 -6.22 -12.77
N VAL A 133 4.27 -6.34 -14.10
CA VAL A 133 3.14 -5.82 -14.89
C VAL A 133 2.24 -6.95 -15.36
N PHE A 134 0.93 -6.75 -15.23
CA PHE A 134 -0.07 -7.56 -15.90
C PHE A 134 -0.83 -6.70 -16.92
N MET A 135 -0.55 -6.92 -18.19
CA MET A 135 -1.25 -6.31 -19.32
C MET A 135 -2.55 -7.08 -19.54
N ASN A 136 -3.62 -6.54 -18.94
CA ASN A 136 -4.94 -7.18 -18.85
C ASN A 136 -5.82 -6.87 -20.06
N LYS A 137 -6.95 -7.57 -20.20
CA LYS A 137 -7.93 -7.40 -21.29
C LYS A 137 -7.34 -7.66 -22.69
N ALA A 138 -6.34 -8.51 -22.79
CA ALA A 138 -5.73 -8.87 -24.07
C ALA A 138 -6.73 -9.54 -25.05
N ASP A 139 -7.83 -10.08 -24.53
CA ASP A 139 -8.96 -10.62 -25.30
C ASP A 139 -9.74 -9.57 -26.08
N GLN A 140 -9.51 -8.28 -25.85
CA GLN A 140 -10.14 -7.16 -26.55
C GLN A 140 -9.25 -6.59 -27.67
N VAL A 141 -8.05 -7.11 -27.85
CA VAL A 141 -7.06 -6.62 -28.82
C VAL A 141 -6.69 -7.74 -29.78
N ASP A 142 -7.09 -7.60 -31.04
CA ASP A 142 -6.79 -8.58 -32.09
C ASP A 142 -5.45 -8.32 -32.79
N ASP A 143 -4.91 -7.11 -32.67
CA ASP A 143 -3.69 -6.69 -33.34
C ASP A 143 -2.46 -6.89 -32.43
N PRO A 144 -1.52 -7.79 -32.79
CA PRO A 144 -0.29 -7.99 -32.03
C PRO A 144 0.61 -6.74 -31.96
N GLU A 145 0.62 -5.90 -33.01
CA GLU A 145 1.45 -4.68 -33.04
C GLU A 145 0.99 -3.67 -31.98
N LEU A 146 -0.33 -3.62 -31.72
CA LEU A 146 -0.88 -2.78 -30.67
C LEU A 146 -0.44 -3.27 -29.28
N LEU A 147 -0.38 -4.57 -29.04
CA LEU A 147 0.13 -5.14 -27.78
C LEU A 147 1.59 -4.78 -27.54
N GLU A 148 2.43 -4.87 -28.59
CA GLU A 148 3.85 -4.48 -28.51
C GLU A 148 3.99 -2.97 -28.24
N LEU A 149 3.17 -2.13 -28.86
CA LEU A 149 3.19 -0.68 -28.64
C LEU A 149 2.83 -0.33 -27.17
N VAL A 150 1.78 -0.94 -26.63
CA VAL A 150 1.36 -0.73 -25.23
C VAL A 150 2.44 -1.23 -24.26
N GLU A 151 3.11 -2.36 -24.58
CA GLU A 151 4.22 -2.85 -23.77
C GLU A 151 5.38 -1.85 -23.75
N MET A 152 5.75 -1.29 -24.91
CA MET A 152 6.80 -0.27 -25.01
C MET A 152 6.45 0.98 -24.18
N GLU A 153 5.22 1.47 -24.30
CA GLU A 153 4.73 2.64 -23.54
C GLU A 153 4.80 2.41 -22.03
N ILE A 154 4.45 1.19 -21.56
CA ILE A 154 4.56 0.81 -20.15
C ILE A 154 6.03 0.82 -19.70
N ARG A 155 6.96 0.27 -20.50
CA ARG A 155 8.39 0.23 -20.19
C ARG A 155 9.00 1.63 -20.10
N GLU A 156 8.67 2.50 -21.04
CA GLU A 156 9.09 3.90 -21.04
C GLU A 156 8.57 4.61 -19.78
N LEU A 157 7.29 4.44 -19.47
CA LEU A 157 6.68 5.04 -18.30
C LEU A 157 7.32 4.58 -16.99
N LEU A 158 7.62 3.29 -16.84
CA LEU A 158 8.28 2.76 -15.66
C LEU A 158 9.71 3.31 -15.51
N SER A 159 10.42 3.46 -16.64
CA SER A 159 11.77 4.03 -16.67
C SER A 159 11.77 5.52 -16.31
N GLU A 160 10.76 6.27 -16.74
CA GLU A 160 10.54 7.69 -16.35
C GLU A 160 10.46 7.86 -14.83
N TYR A 161 9.82 6.92 -14.13
CA TYR A 161 9.71 6.92 -12.68
C TYR A 161 10.80 6.10 -11.96
N GLU A 162 11.95 5.93 -12.59
CA GLU A 162 13.15 5.28 -12.03
C GLU A 162 12.95 3.80 -11.61
N PHE A 163 12.04 3.08 -12.24
CA PHE A 163 12.01 1.63 -12.20
C PHE A 163 12.76 1.05 -13.40
N PRO A 164 13.36 -0.16 -13.30
CA PRO A 164 14.10 -0.76 -14.41
C PRO A 164 13.15 -1.31 -15.49
N GLY A 165 12.51 -0.41 -16.26
CA GLY A 165 11.43 -0.71 -17.20
C GLY A 165 11.77 -1.82 -18.21
N ASP A 166 13.02 -1.90 -18.67
CA ASP A 166 13.47 -2.93 -19.63
C ASP A 166 13.54 -4.33 -19.00
N GLU A 167 13.80 -4.43 -17.69
CA GLU A 167 13.98 -5.69 -16.96
C GLU A 167 12.71 -6.21 -16.31
N ILE A 168 11.70 -5.34 -16.17
CA ILE A 168 10.44 -5.67 -15.49
C ILE A 168 9.65 -6.71 -16.29
N PRO A 169 9.22 -7.82 -15.64
CA PRO A 169 8.35 -8.80 -16.29
C PRO A 169 6.99 -8.17 -16.63
N ILE A 170 6.60 -8.29 -17.90
CA ILE A 170 5.27 -7.91 -18.39
C ILE A 170 4.57 -9.18 -18.88
N ILE A 171 3.45 -9.51 -18.26
CA ILE A 171 2.64 -10.67 -18.59
C ILE A 171 1.34 -10.22 -19.22
N THR A 172 1.08 -10.71 -20.43
CA THR A 172 -0.14 -10.41 -21.19
C THR A 172 -1.20 -11.47 -20.97
N GLY A 173 -2.45 -11.06 -20.69
CA GLY A 173 -3.55 -12.00 -20.47
C GLY A 173 -4.90 -11.32 -20.26
N SER A 174 -5.88 -12.14 -19.88
CA SER A 174 -7.22 -11.70 -19.53
C SER A 174 -7.68 -12.34 -18.22
N ALA A 175 -7.78 -11.51 -17.19
CA ALA A 175 -8.26 -11.94 -15.88
C ALA A 175 -9.73 -12.41 -15.95
N LEU A 176 -10.56 -11.75 -16.77
CA LEU A 176 -11.96 -12.13 -16.97
C LEU A 176 -12.09 -13.51 -17.62
N LYS A 177 -11.31 -13.76 -18.69
CA LYS A 177 -11.33 -15.09 -19.35
C LYS A 177 -10.84 -16.21 -18.44
N ALA A 178 -9.91 -15.93 -17.56
CA ALA A 178 -9.47 -16.90 -16.55
C ALA A 178 -10.59 -17.21 -15.54
N LEU A 179 -11.33 -16.21 -15.08
CA LEU A 179 -12.49 -16.38 -14.19
C LEU A 179 -13.63 -17.14 -14.88
N GLU A 180 -13.99 -16.76 -16.11
CA GLU A 180 -15.05 -17.42 -16.89
C GLU A 180 -14.72 -18.90 -17.17
N CYS A 181 -13.45 -19.20 -17.47
CA CYS A 181 -12.99 -20.56 -17.68
C CYS A 181 -13.07 -21.41 -16.40
N GLY A 182 -12.66 -20.86 -15.27
CA GLY A 182 -12.76 -21.50 -13.95
C GLY A 182 -11.95 -22.79 -13.75
N CYS A 183 -11.19 -23.26 -14.74
CA CYS A 183 -10.47 -24.53 -14.65
C CYS A 183 -9.22 -24.45 -13.74
N GLY A 184 -8.56 -23.30 -13.68
CA GLY A 184 -7.36 -23.04 -12.87
C GLY A 184 -6.11 -23.84 -13.29
N GLN A 185 -6.09 -24.45 -14.49
CA GLN A 185 -4.96 -25.26 -14.96
C GLN A 185 -3.85 -24.39 -15.57
N ARG A 186 -2.58 -24.77 -15.34
CA ARG A 186 -1.41 -24.05 -15.86
C ARG A 186 -1.33 -24.03 -17.39
N ASP A 187 -1.69 -25.13 -18.02
CA ASP A 187 -1.62 -25.29 -19.49
C ASP A 187 -2.87 -24.75 -20.21
N CYS A 188 -3.83 -24.21 -19.48
CA CYS A 188 -5.04 -23.62 -20.05
C CYS A 188 -4.72 -22.27 -20.73
N PRO A 189 -5.15 -22.03 -21.97
CA PRO A 189 -4.93 -20.76 -22.66
C PRO A 189 -5.42 -19.54 -21.88
N ASN A 190 -6.52 -19.67 -21.11
CA ASN A 190 -7.10 -18.58 -20.35
C ASN A 190 -6.48 -18.43 -18.95
N CYS A 191 -6.23 -19.54 -18.23
CA CYS A 191 -5.69 -19.51 -16.88
C CYS A 191 -4.16 -19.43 -16.85
N GLY A 192 -3.47 -19.83 -17.91
CA GLY A 192 -2.01 -19.91 -17.96
C GLY A 192 -1.31 -18.57 -17.77
N SER A 193 -1.94 -17.43 -18.19
CA SER A 193 -1.40 -16.10 -17.95
C SER A 193 -1.36 -15.74 -16.45
N ILE A 194 -2.34 -16.19 -15.67
CA ILE A 194 -2.36 -15.97 -14.21
C ILE A 194 -1.21 -16.75 -13.55
N TRP A 195 -0.94 -17.97 -13.98
CA TRP A 195 0.19 -18.77 -13.48
C TRP A 195 1.54 -18.15 -13.86
N LYS A 196 1.69 -17.66 -15.11
CA LYS A 196 2.89 -16.93 -15.54
C LYS A 196 3.12 -15.67 -14.70
N LEU A 197 2.04 -14.94 -14.36
CA LEU A 197 2.13 -13.79 -13.46
C LEU A 197 2.64 -14.22 -12.08
N MET A 198 2.09 -15.29 -11.50
CA MET A 198 2.53 -15.74 -10.18
C MET A 198 3.96 -16.27 -10.18
N ASP A 199 4.38 -16.95 -11.25
CA ASP A 199 5.77 -17.38 -11.43
C ASP A 199 6.72 -16.17 -11.57
N ALA A 200 6.30 -15.09 -12.26
CA ALA A 200 7.05 -13.84 -12.34
C ALA A 200 7.13 -13.13 -10.98
N VAL A 201 6.04 -13.06 -10.23
CA VAL A 201 6.01 -12.51 -8.86
C VAL A 201 6.93 -13.30 -7.93
N ASP A 202 6.88 -14.64 -7.97
CA ASP A 202 7.74 -15.52 -7.17
C ASP A 202 9.24 -15.33 -7.49
N SER A 203 9.59 -15.09 -8.75
CA SER A 203 10.98 -15.00 -9.19
C SER A 203 11.57 -13.59 -9.15
N TYR A 204 10.78 -12.58 -9.50
CA TYR A 204 11.26 -11.20 -9.64
C TYR A 204 11.24 -10.40 -8.34
N ILE A 205 10.21 -10.59 -7.49
CA ILE A 205 10.14 -9.93 -6.19
C ILE A 205 10.93 -10.78 -5.19
N PRO A 206 12.04 -10.30 -4.62
CA PRO A 206 12.82 -11.08 -3.66
C PRO A 206 12.05 -11.26 -2.35
N THR A 207 12.44 -12.26 -1.54
CA THR A 207 11.97 -12.35 -0.16
C THR A 207 12.55 -11.18 0.62
N PRO A 208 11.70 -10.31 1.22
CA PRO A 208 12.19 -9.12 1.87
C PRO A 208 12.97 -9.43 3.14
N GLU A 209 14.03 -8.66 3.39
CA GLU A 209 14.69 -8.64 4.68
C GLU A 209 13.78 -7.99 5.73
N ARG A 210 13.72 -8.55 6.93
CA ARG A 210 12.82 -8.12 7.99
C ARG A 210 13.59 -7.57 9.19
N ASP A 211 13.31 -6.34 9.57
CA ASP A 211 13.89 -5.66 10.75
C ASP A 211 13.25 -6.16 12.07
N VAL A 212 13.38 -7.45 12.36
CA VAL A 212 12.75 -8.09 13.53
C VAL A 212 13.36 -7.67 14.86
N ASP A 213 14.61 -7.26 14.86
CA ASP A 213 15.35 -6.87 16.08
C ASP A 213 15.13 -5.42 16.50
N LYS A 214 14.54 -4.60 15.63
CA LYS A 214 14.18 -3.22 15.94
C LYS A 214 13.00 -3.14 16.92
N PRO A 215 12.82 -2.03 17.64
CA PRO A 215 11.64 -1.82 18.47
C PRO A 215 10.35 -1.91 17.63
N PHE A 216 9.34 -2.63 18.16
CA PHE A 216 8.05 -2.81 17.49
C PHE A 216 7.39 -1.48 17.10
N LEU A 217 6.89 -1.42 15.88
CA LEU A 217 6.08 -0.34 15.36
C LEU A 217 5.10 -0.86 14.31
N MET A 218 3.84 -0.49 14.45
CA MET A 218 2.76 -0.82 13.52
C MET A 218 1.85 0.39 13.31
N PRO A 219 1.81 0.99 12.12
CA PRO A 219 0.81 2.01 11.76
C PRO A 219 -0.60 1.44 11.81
N ILE A 220 -1.55 2.20 12.36
CA ILE A 220 -2.95 1.81 12.45
C ILE A 220 -3.67 2.22 11.16
N GLU A 221 -4.28 1.24 10.49
CA GLU A 221 -5.01 1.42 9.24
C GLU A 221 -6.50 1.48 9.44
N ASP A 222 -7.01 0.59 10.31
CA ASP A 222 -8.43 0.56 10.63
C ASP A 222 -8.65 0.16 12.08
N VAL A 223 -9.85 0.50 12.59
CA VAL A 223 -10.25 0.27 13.98
C VAL A 223 -11.64 -0.33 14.02
N PHE A 224 -11.75 -1.51 14.61
CA PHE A 224 -12.99 -2.25 14.74
C PHE A 224 -13.34 -2.49 16.21
N THR A 225 -14.63 -2.65 16.49
CA THR A 225 -15.10 -3.16 17.77
C THR A 225 -15.68 -4.55 17.57
N ILE A 226 -15.18 -5.52 18.33
CA ILE A 226 -15.74 -6.86 18.36
C ILE A 226 -16.55 -7.00 19.64
N THR A 227 -17.87 -7.22 19.50
CA THR A 227 -18.78 -7.39 20.63
C THR A 227 -18.28 -8.48 21.58
N GLY A 228 -18.12 -8.15 22.87
CA GLY A 228 -17.63 -9.05 23.91
C GLY A 228 -16.12 -9.29 23.93
N ARG A 229 -15.34 -8.72 22.97
CA ARG A 229 -13.86 -8.87 22.94
C ARG A 229 -13.12 -7.54 23.09
N GLY A 230 -13.68 -6.42 22.61
CA GLY A 230 -13.08 -5.09 22.72
C GLY A 230 -12.67 -4.48 21.38
N THR A 231 -11.77 -3.52 21.43
CA THR A 231 -11.27 -2.79 20.26
C THR A 231 -10.13 -3.54 19.62
N VAL A 232 -10.21 -3.70 18.30
CA VAL A 232 -9.16 -4.28 17.44
C VAL A 232 -8.65 -3.20 16.50
N VAL A 233 -7.36 -3.05 16.41
CA VAL A 233 -6.69 -2.22 15.41
C VAL A 233 -5.98 -3.10 14.42
N THR A 234 -6.00 -2.73 13.15
CA THR A 234 -5.31 -3.45 12.08
C THR A 234 -4.19 -2.62 11.49
N GLY A 235 -3.18 -3.29 10.99
CA GLY A 235 -2.06 -2.68 10.29
C GLY A 235 -1.00 -3.69 9.92
N ARG A 236 -0.03 -3.26 9.12
CA ARG A 236 1.19 -4.01 8.85
C ARG A 236 2.24 -3.68 9.91
N VAL A 237 2.90 -4.69 10.44
CA VAL A 237 4.07 -4.48 11.31
C VAL A 237 5.21 -3.91 10.47
N GLU A 238 5.56 -2.64 10.71
CA GLU A 238 6.62 -1.93 9.98
C GLU A 238 8.00 -2.43 10.40
N ARG A 239 8.20 -2.67 11.71
CA ARG A 239 9.44 -3.21 12.28
C ARG A 239 9.21 -3.90 13.62
N GLY A 240 10.16 -4.75 14.02
CA GLY A 240 10.16 -5.43 15.29
C GLY A 240 9.17 -6.57 15.42
N GLN A 241 8.88 -6.94 16.64
CA GLN A 241 7.93 -8.00 16.99
C GLN A 241 7.01 -7.56 18.12
N VAL A 242 5.79 -8.11 18.14
CA VAL A 242 4.82 -7.95 19.23
C VAL A 242 4.23 -9.31 19.60
N ARG A 243 4.07 -9.55 20.91
CA ARG A 243 3.51 -10.79 21.46
C ARG A 243 2.22 -10.50 22.21
N VAL A 244 1.38 -11.52 22.34
CA VAL A 244 0.23 -11.47 23.23
C VAL A 244 0.75 -11.29 24.67
N GLY A 245 0.26 -10.25 25.33
CA GLY A 245 0.69 -9.84 26.67
C GLY A 245 1.63 -8.62 26.70
N ASP A 246 2.19 -8.23 25.56
CA ASP A 246 3.07 -7.06 25.49
C ASP A 246 2.30 -5.75 25.75
N THR A 247 3.00 -4.84 26.45
CA THR A 247 2.56 -3.46 26.60
C THR A 247 3.02 -2.65 25.39
N VAL A 248 2.11 -1.84 24.85
CA VAL A 248 2.37 -0.95 23.71
C VAL A 248 1.85 0.44 24.00
N ASP A 249 2.44 1.44 23.35
CA ASP A 249 1.95 2.81 23.33
C ASP A 249 1.17 3.06 22.03
N ILE A 250 0.05 3.77 22.14
CA ILE A 250 -0.69 4.37 21.03
C ILE A 250 -0.16 5.80 20.89
N VAL A 251 0.46 6.13 19.75
CA VAL A 251 1.18 7.39 19.56
C VAL A 251 0.68 8.13 18.32
N GLY A 252 0.59 9.45 18.42
CA GLY A 252 0.18 10.35 17.34
C GLY A 252 -1.26 10.80 17.41
N LEU A 253 -1.59 11.90 16.72
CA LEU A 253 -2.88 12.60 16.68
C LEU A 253 -3.36 13.16 18.04
N MET A 254 -2.59 12.93 19.09
CA MET A 254 -2.76 13.45 20.44
C MET A 254 -1.37 13.83 20.98
N ASP A 255 -1.33 14.80 21.91
CA ASP A 255 -0.09 15.26 22.52
C ASP A 255 0.54 14.20 23.43
N GLU A 256 -0.28 13.38 24.07
CA GLU A 256 0.16 12.32 24.97
C GLU A 256 -0.10 10.92 24.37
N SER A 257 0.86 10.03 24.53
CA SER A 257 0.71 8.64 24.17
C SER A 257 -0.09 7.87 25.23
N LYS A 258 -0.91 6.91 24.80
CA LYS A 258 -1.72 6.07 25.67
C LYS A 258 -1.17 4.64 25.73
N LYS A 259 -0.93 4.13 26.93
CA LYS A 259 -0.48 2.74 27.15
C LYS A 259 -1.63 1.76 27.15
N THR A 260 -1.42 0.61 26.53
CA THR A 260 -2.35 -0.52 26.56
C THR A 260 -1.59 -1.84 26.47
N VAL A 261 -2.33 -2.96 26.60
CA VAL A 261 -1.78 -4.32 26.49
C VAL A 261 -2.44 -5.03 25.31
N VAL A 262 -1.63 -5.68 24.49
CA VAL A 262 -2.10 -6.54 23.40
C VAL A 262 -2.60 -7.86 23.99
N THR A 263 -3.89 -8.13 23.88
CA THR A 263 -4.52 -9.34 24.44
C THR A 263 -4.77 -10.44 23.42
N GLY A 264 -4.55 -10.13 22.13
CA GLY A 264 -4.66 -11.10 21.06
C GLY A 264 -4.07 -10.54 19.78
N VAL A 265 -3.49 -11.40 18.97
CA VAL A 265 -2.95 -11.10 17.65
C VAL A 265 -3.56 -12.08 16.67
N GLU A 266 -4.08 -11.56 15.55
CA GLU A 266 -4.72 -12.36 14.50
C GLU A 266 -4.21 -11.92 13.13
N MET A 267 -4.02 -12.87 12.22
CA MET A 267 -3.73 -12.66 10.82
C MET A 267 -4.66 -13.56 9.99
N PHE A 268 -5.40 -12.97 9.03
CA PHE A 268 -6.39 -13.70 8.21
C PHE A 268 -7.33 -14.61 9.02
N ARG A 269 -7.84 -14.09 10.16
CA ARG A 269 -8.73 -14.79 11.12
C ARG A 269 -8.10 -15.98 11.85
N LYS A 270 -6.79 -16.22 11.68
CA LYS A 270 -6.01 -17.22 12.42
C LYS A 270 -5.31 -16.55 13.61
N LEU A 271 -5.17 -17.27 14.73
CA LEU A 271 -4.50 -16.76 15.92
C LEU A 271 -2.98 -16.87 15.78
N LEU A 272 -2.28 -15.84 16.25
CA LEU A 272 -0.83 -15.84 16.40
C LEU A 272 -0.43 -15.66 17.86
N ASP A 273 0.66 -16.30 18.28
CA ASP A 273 1.31 -16.05 19.57
C ASP A 273 2.10 -14.74 19.52
N TYR A 274 2.68 -14.44 18.36
CA TYR A 274 3.44 -13.21 18.07
C TYR A 274 3.31 -12.83 16.61
N ALA A 275 3.52 -11.56 16.34
CA ALA A 275 3.67 -11.03 14.99
C ALA A 275 5.01 -10.34 14.82
N GLU A 276 5.51 -10.30 13.60
CA GLU A 276 6.80 -9.71 13.25
C GLU A 276 6.72 -8.83 12.01
N THR A 277 7.79 -8.10 11.75
CA THR A 277 7.91 -7.20 10.59
C THR A 277 7.38 -7.84 9.32
N GLY A 278 6.49 -7.14 8.64
CA GLY A 278 5.84 -7.58 7.41
C GLY A 278 4.47 -8.22 7.58
N ASP A 279 4.11 -8.69 8.79
CA ASP A 279 2.79 -9.28 9.03
C ASP A 279 1.67 -8.24 8.97
N ASN A 280 0.58 -8.55 8.28
CA ASN A 280 -0.67 -7.77 8.32
C ASN A 280 -1.57 -8.35 9.40
N ILE A 281 -1.72 -7.64 10.50
CA ILE A 281 -2.36 -8.18 11.71
C ILE A 281 -3.48 -7.32 12.24
N GLY A 282 -4.33 -7.96 13.04
CA GLY A 282 -5.24 -7.31 13.96
C GLY A 282 -4.76 -7.52 15.40
N CYS A 283 -4.55 -6.42 16.13
CA CYS A 283 -4.22 -6.43 17.55
C CYS A 283 -5.47 -6.11 18.39
N LEU A 284 -5.82 -7.00 19.30
CA LEU A 284 -6.84 -6.78 20.29
C LEU A 284 -6.25 -6.01 21.48
N LEU A 285 -6.79 -4.84 21.80
CA LEU A 285 -6.29 -3.93 22.82
C LEU A 285 -7.14 -3.98 24.10
N ARG A 286 -6.49 -4.01 25.27
CA ARG A 286 -7.15 -4.04 26.56
C ARG A 286 -7.59 -2.64 26.98
N GLY A 287 -8.89 -2.48 27.35
CA GLY A 287 -9.38 -1.28 27.99
C GLY A 287 -9.32 -0.01 27.14
N ILE A 288 -9.32 -0.17 25.82
CA ILE A 288 -9.35 0.93 24.86
C ILE A 288 -10.69 0.96 24.17
N ASP A 289 -11.39 2.08 24.26
CA ASP A 289 -12.61 2.31 23.49
C ASP A 289 -12.26 2.72 22.06
N ARG A 290 -13.14 2.37 21.08
CA ARG A 290 -12.96 2.71 19.68
C ARG A 290 -12.72 4.21 19.43
N LYS A 291 -13.26 5.07 20.29
CA LYS A 291 -13.12 6.53 20.21
C LYS A 291 -11.75 7.05 20.65
N GLU A 292 -10.97 6.22 21.34
CA GLU A 292 -9.66 6.56 21.91
C GLU A 292 -8.49 6.16 21.00
N VAL A 293 -8.79 5.49 19.90
CA VAL A 293 -7.82 5.07 18.89
C VAL A 293 -8.39 5.29 17.50
N GLN A 294 -7.55 5.74 16.58
CA GLN A 294 -7.98 6.04 15.22
C GLN A 294 -6.87 5.75 14.20
N ARG A 295 -7.28 5.61 12.94
CA ARG A 295 -6.35 5.52 11.80
C ARG A 295 -5.38 6.69 11.82
N GLY A 296 -4.11 6.41 11.53
CA GLY A 296 -3.04 7.41 11.50
C GLY A 296 -2.18 7.46 12.75
N GLN A 297 -2.65 6.88 13.86
CA GLN A 297 -1.80 6.60 15.01
C GLN A 297 -0.94 5.36 14.75
N VAL A 298 0.05 5.14 15.60
CA VAL A 298 0.87 3.93 15.57
C VAL A 298 0.80 3.19 16.90
N LEU A 299 0.86 1.85 16.85
CA LEU A 299 1.25 1.05 18.01
C LEU A 299 2.75 0.90 18.02
N ALA A 300 3.38 1.17 19.14
CA ALA A 300 4.82 1.09 19.26
C ALA A 300 5.24 0.49 20.59
N LYS A 301 6.48 -0.04 20.64
CA LYS A 301 7.12 -0.39 21.90
C LYS A 301 7.20 0.87 22.79
N PRO A 302 6.84 0.80 24.09
CA PRO A 302 6.78 1.97 24.93
C PRO A 302 8.06 2.82 24.92
N GLY A 303 7.88 4.15 24.70
CA GLY A 303 8.96 5.12 24.74
C GLY A 303 9.93 5.10 23.55
N THR A 304 9.61 4.43 22.45
CA THR A 304 10.51 4.31 21.28
C THR A 304 10.20 5.28 20.15
N ILE A 305 9.03 5.90 20.16
CA ILE A 305 8.61 6.97 19.22
C ILE A 305 7.73 7.97 19.96
N HIS A 306 7.77 9.22 19.54
CA HIS A 306 7.02 10.31 20.16
C HIS A 306 6.21 11.08 19.12
N PRO A 307 5.11 11.75 19.51
CA PRO A 307 4.37 12.64 18.63
C PRO A 307 5.11 13.96 18.48
N HIS A 308 5.22 14.48 17.25
CA HIS A 308 5.86 15.75 16.93
C HIS A 308 5.00 16.54 15.95
N THR A 309 5.09 17.87 16.03
CA THR A 309 4.47 18.81 15.09
C THR A 309 5.47 19.49 14.19
N LYS A 310 6.75 19.58 14.59
CA LYS A 310 7.78 20.36 13.88
C LYS A 310 8.95 19.48 13.46
N PHE A 311 9.32 19.57 12.20
CA PHE A 311 10.43 18.81 11.65
C PHE A 311 11.05 19.53 10.45
N LYS A 312 12.29 19.17 10.10
CA LYS A 312 12.91 19.50 8.82
C LYS A 312 12.69 18.38 7.83
N GLY A 313 12.31 18.76 6.63
CA GLY A 313 12.15 17.82 5.52
C GLY A 313 12.96 18.24 4.31
N GLN A 314 13.66 17.30 3.70
CA GLN A 314 14.17 17.45 2.34
C GLN A 314 13.03 17.11 1.39
N VAL A 315 12.65 18.05 0.53
CA VAL A 315 11.45 17.97 -0.31
C VAL A 315 11.84 18.16 -1.78
N TYR A 316 11.36 17.27 -2.62
CA TYR A 316 11.32 17.43 -4.07
C TYR A 316 9.92 17.86 -4.51
N VAL A 317 9.83 18.93 -5.26
CA VAL A 317 8.58 19.48 -5.80
C VAL A 317 8.38 18.98 -7.22
N LEU A 318 7.32 18.20 -7.44
CA LEU A 318 7.03 17.60 -8.73
C LEU A 318 6.77 18.66 -9.81
N THR A 319 7.31 18.42 -10.99
CA THR A 319 7.09 19.24 -12.17
C THR A 319 5.68 19.05 -12.72
N LYS A 320 5.27 19.89 -13.67
CA LYS A 320 3.98 19.76 -14.37
C LYS A 320 3.91 18.46 -15.18
N GLU A 321 5.00 18.07 -15.79
CA GLU A 321 5.15 16.85 -16.59
C GLU A 321 4.96 15.60 -15.73
N GLU A 322 5.42 15.64 -14.47
CA GLU A 322 5.24 14.60 -13.45
C GLU A 322 3.83 14.63 -12.80
N GLY A 323 2.92 15.46 -13.30
CA GLY A 323 1.56 15.62 -12.75
C GLY A 323 1.47 16.56 -11.54
N GLY A 324 2.56 17.21 -11.19
CA GLY A 324 2.67 18.13 -10.06
C GLY A 324 2.16 19.54 -10.34
N ARG A 325 2.82 20.51 -9.73
CA ARG A 325 2.48 21.95 -9.86
C ARG A 325 3.04 22.53 -11.14
N HIS A 326 2.40 23.61 -11.60
CA HIS A 326 2.89 24.47 -12.70
C HIS A 326 3.21 25.89 -12.22
N THR A 327 3.00 26.18 -10.94
CA THR A 327 3.26 27.48 -10.32
C THR A 327 4.13 27.30 -9.10
N PRO A 328 4.99 28.30 -8.77
CA PRO A 328 5.76 28.27 -7.52
C PRO A 328 4.86 28.35 -6.29
N PHE A 329 5.40 28.00 -5.14
CA PHE A 329 4.80 28.32 -3.85
C PHE A 329 5.76 29.18 -3.01
N PHE A 330 5.20 29.88 -2.04
CA PHE A 330 5.87 30.85 -1.20
C PHE A 330 5.90 30.40 0.25
N ASN A 331 6.66 31.13 1.07
CA ASN A 331 6.69 30.89 2.51
C ASN A 331 5.28 30.90 3.10
N GLY A 332 4.99 29.97 4.00
CA GLY A 332 3.66 29.80 4.59
C GLY A 332 2.70 28.95 3.75
N TYR A 333 3.18 28.25 2.73
CA TYR A 333 2.40 27.29 1.95
C TYR A 333 1.78 26.19 2.83
N ARG A 334 0.50 25.87 2.64
CA ARG A 334 -0.29 25.01 3.53
C ARG A 334 -0.93 23.83 2.80
N PRO A 335 -0.14 22.82 2.38
CA PRO A 335 -0.65 21.59 1.79
C PRO A 335 -1.03 20.55 2.84
N GLN A 336 -1.43 19.36 2.36
CA GLN A 336 -1.57 18.15 3.17
C GLN A 336 -0.29 17.33 3.07
N PHE A 337 0.22 16.90 4.23
CA PHE A 337 1.36 16.02 4.37
C PHE A 337 0.87 14.61 4.71
N TYR A 338 1.23 13.64 3.90
CA TYR A 338 0.81 12.24 4.03
C TYR A 338 1.94 11.43 4.64
N PHE A 339 1.69 10.87 5.82
CA PHE A 339 2.62 10.01 6.54
C PHE A 339 1.96 8.68 6.83
N ARG A 340 2.60 7.56 6.48
CA ARG A 340 2.07 6.21 6.74
C ARG A 340 0.59 6.10 6.35
N THR A 341 -0.31 6.08 7.34
CA THR A 341 -1.75 5.86 7.15
C THR A 341 -2.60 7.11 7.33
N THR A 342 -1.99 8.29 7.52
CA THR A 342 -2.70 9.57 7.77
C THR A 342 -2.20 10.71 6.91
N ASP A 343 -3.02 11.74 6.81
CA ASP A 343 -2.67 13.03 6.26
C ASP A 343 -2.97 14.13 7.29
N VAL A 344 -2.08 15.10 7.35
CA VAL A 344 -2.19 16.27 8.24
C VAL A 344 -1.86 17.53 7.47
N THR A 345 -2.64 18.58 7.65
CA THR A 345 -2.32 19.90 7.13
C THR A 345 -1.12 20.46 7.88
N GLY A 346 -0.17 21.02 7.15
CA GLY A 346 1.00 21.68 7.75
C GLY A 346 1.35 22.95 7.01
N VAL A 347 2.22 23.75 7.61
CA VAL A 347 2.77 24.97 7.05
C VAL A 347 4.23 24.71 6.68
N ALA A 348 4.60 25.01 5.45
CA ALA A 348 5.99 24.99 5.00
C ALA A 348 6.65 26.35 5.20
N HIS A 349 7.76 26.38 5.93
CA HIS A 349 8.59 27.54 6.15
C HIS A 349 9.87 27.40 5.33
N LEU A 350 10.07 28.35 4.40
CA LEU A 350 11.24 28.36 3.53
C LEU A 350 12.48 28.85 4.27
N PRO A 351 13.67 28.37 3.89
CA PRO A 351 14.93 28.88 4.44
C PRO A 351 15.11 30.36 4.20
N GLU A 352 15.90 31.00 5.06
CA GLU A 352 16.23 32.43 4.94
C GLU A 352 16.88 32.71 3.58
N GLY A 353 16.38 33.73 2.88
CA GLY A 353 16.84 34.12 1.54
C GLY A 353 16.16 33.41 0.38
N VAL A 354 15.27 32.45 0.63
CA VAL A 354 14.46 31.76 -0.40
C VAL A 354 13.07 32.40 -0.42
N GLU A 355 12.75 33.11 -1.49
CA GLU A 355 11.44 33.77 -1.65
C GLU A 355 10.36 32.83 -2.13
N MET A 356 10.71 31.90 -3.03
CA MET A 356 9.78 30.92 -3.63
C MET A 356 10.49 29.61 -3.97
N VAL A 357 9.69 28.56 -4.16
CA VAL A 357 10.13 27.25 -4.60
C VAL A 357 9.40 26.90 -5.91
N MET A 358 10.17 26.51 -6.92
CA MET A 358 9.68 26.16 -8.24
C MET A 358 9.38 24.67 -8.36
N PRO A 359 8.46 24.25 -9.24
CA PRO A 359 8.37 22.86 -9.66
C PRO A 359 9.73 22.36 -10.20
N GLY A 360 10.15 21.18 -9.75
CA GLY A 360 11.48 20.61 -10.04
C GLY A 360 12.56 20.92 -9.00
N ASP A 361 12.30 21.80 -8.06
CA ASP A 361 13.27 22.13 -7.00
C ASP A 361 13.37 21.02 -5.96
N ASN A 362 14.59 20.84 -5.43
CA ASN A 362 14.87 20.04 -4.26
C ASN A 362 15.34 20.96 -3.13
N ILE A 363 14.60 21.03 -2.04
CA ILE A 363 14.81 22.00 -0.96
C ILE A 363 14.64 21.38 0.42
N VAL A 364 15.45 21.83 1.38
CA VAL A 364 15.22 21.56 2.80
C VAL A 364 14.39 22.68 3.39
N MET A 365 13.26 22.36 4.02
CA MET A 365 12.38 23.35 4.65
C MET A 365 11.95 22.90 6.03
N ASP A 366 11.57 23.86 6.88
CA ASP A 366 10.94 23.59 8.15
C ASP A 366 9.43 23.43 7.95
N ILE A 367 8.85 22.38 8.54
CA ILE A 367 7.43 22.05 8.41
C ILE A 367 6.81 22.02 9.80
N GLU A 368 5.67 22.70 9.93
CA GLU A 368 4.88 22.73 11.16
C GLU A 368 3.49 22.18 10.88
N LEU A 369 3.17 21.01 11.46
CA LEU A 369 1.88 20.35 11.34
C LEU A 369 0.87 20.91 12.33
N ILE A 370 -0.41 20.92 11.95
CA ILE A 370 -1.50 21.37 12.85
C ILE A 370 -1.86 20.33 13.92
N THR A 371 -1.41 19.08 13.75
CA THR A 371 -1.70 17.96 14.66
C THR A 371 -0.43 17.14 14.83
N PRO A 372 -0.08 16.71 16.06
CA PRO A 372 1.11 15.92 16.29
C PRO A 372 0.94 14.52 15.70
N ILE A 373 1.96 14.01 15.05
CA ILE A 373 2.01 12.64 14.51
C ILE A 373 3.30 11.94 14.94
N ALA A 374 3.29 10.61 14.93
CA ALA A 374 4.46 9.80 15.20
C ALA A 374 5.47 9.92 14.05
N ILE A 375 6.45 10.80 14.21
CA ILE A 375 7.51 11.08 13.23
C ILE A 375 8.86 10.64 13.78
N GLU A 376 9.73 10.21 12.87
CA GLU A 376 11.14 9.92 13.13
C GLU A 376 12.00 10.33 11.92
N GLU A 377 13.28 10.51 12.11
CA GLU A 377 14.22 10.81 11.03
C GLU A 377 14.24 9.65 10.01
N GLY A 378 14.33 9.99 8.73
CA GLY A 378 14.26 9.04 7.63
C GLY A 378 12.83 8.68 7.17
N LEU A 379 11.78 9.11 7.89
CA LEU A 379 10.40 8.87 7.48
C LEU A 379 10.07 9.62 6.19
N ARG A 380 9.59 8.90 5.19
CA ARG A 380 9.13 9.48 3.92
C ARG A 380 7.72 10.03 4.05
N PHE A 381 7.43 11.07 3.28
CA PHE A 381 6.10 11.66 3.18
C PHE A 381 5.80 12.17 1.78
N ALA A 382 4.52 12.23 1.44
CA ALA A 382 4.03 12.87 0.23
C ALA A 382 3.33 14.19 0.57
N ILE A 383 3.40 15.15 -0.36
CA ILE A 383 2.73 16.46 -0.25
C ILE A 383 1.62 16.49 -1.30
N ARG A 384 0.40 16.81 -0.87
CA ARG A 384 -0.76 16.88 -1.75
C ARG A 384 -1.51 18.19 -1.64
N GLU A 385 -2.03 18.65 -2.76
CA GLU A 385 -2.85 19.85 -2.88
C GLU A 385 -3.94 19.62 -3.93
N GLY A 386 -5.19 19.96 -3.61
CA GLY A 386 -6.30 19.90 -4.56
C GLY A 386 -6.51 18.50 -5.18
N GLY A 387 -6.24 17.44 -4.42
CA GLY A 387 -6.37 16.05 -4.88
C GLY A 387 -5.19 15.51 -5.70
N ARG A 388 -4.11 16.30 -5.88
CA ARG A 388 -2.91 15.91 -6.64
C ARG A 388 -1.70 15.81 -5.73
N THR A 389 -0.80 14.88 -6.03
CA THR A 389 0.53 14.85 -5.42
C THR A 389 1.39 15.93 -6.07
N VAL A 390 1.94 16.82 -5.25
CA VAL A 390 2.72 17.97 -5.70
C VAL A 390 4.17 17.93 -5.24
N GLY A 391 4.51 16.99 -4.40
CA GLY A 391 5.88 16.78 -3.93
C GLY A 391 6.00 15.56 -3.05
N SER A 392 7.24 15.21 -2.77
CA SER A 392 7.60 14.16 -1.81
C SER A 392 8.81 14.59 -1.01
N GLY A 393 8.98 14.01 0.17
CA GLY A 393 10.11 14.34 1.01
C GLY A 393 10.46 13.27 2.03
N VAL A 394 11.56 13.54 2.72
CA VAL A 394 12.08 12.72 3.80
C VAL A 394 12.34 13.62 5.01
N VAL A 395 11.96 13.17 6.20
CA VAL A 395 12.26 13.83 7.47
C VAL A 395 13.76 13.74 7.73
N THR A 396 14.42 14.88 7.85
CA THR A 396 15.88 14.96 8.07
C THR A 396 16.26 15.30 9.50
N ALA A 397 15.38 15.96 10.23
CA ALA A 397 15.55 16.26 11.66
C ALA A 397 14.19 16.54 12.30
N ILE A 398 14.07 16.24 13.58
CA ILE A 398 12.93 16.61 14.41
C ILE A 398 13.25 17.91 15.12
N ASN A 399 12.36 18.89 15.00
CA ASN A 399 12.42 20.15 15.74
C ASN A 399 11.38 20.08 16.87
N GLU A 400 11.75 20.40 18.08
CA GLU A 400 10.82 20.44 19.21
C GLU A 400 9.85 21.63 19.15
#